data_7dda6ec36d9504607140f1b85a9953ab
#
_entry.id   7dda6ec36d9504607140f1b85a9953ab
#
_cell.length_a   1.000
_cell.length_b   1.000
_cell.length_c   1.000
_cell.angle_alpha   90.00
_cell.angle_beta   90.00
_cell.angle_gamma   90.00
#
_symmetry.space_group_name_H-M   'P 1'
#
loop_
_entity.id
_entity.type
_entity.pdbx_description
1 polymer ?
#
loop_
_entity_poly.entity_id
_entity_poly.type
_entity_poly.pdbx_seq_one_letter_code
_entity_poly.pdbx_strand_id
1 'polypeptide(L)'
;MLFQKLCISAALLCVTVAVAAQSEFPAWAYPLTPQAPKLEMEQGVIQKVPGSDVGLTISQTLDRFAVADWHPSDHPAMPLSVSNGRKPDAWACAYCHRPTGSGGLENASLAGLPADYIVQQVKDIASGVRNTALPKRIPHISKIPISQAVTDDELRAAAAYFSSLKPQQMLIVKEGDMAPKLQQRLFFFSPTDDGAQEPIGKRIIEYPEDYRRFELLHDARVKFVAHVPSGSIKKGETLVRAPGGKTELACAGCHGANLRGLGNIPSIAGRSPSYIVRQLWDIQQGARNGAMAVLMKPVVNALDSNDMLNIAAYLATLPP
;
A
#
# COMPACT_ATOMS: atom_id res chain seq x y z
N MET A 1 -64.35 45.76 29.02
CA MET A 1 -64.02 44.62 28.12
C MET A 1 -62.68 44.92 27.45
N LEU A 2 -61.60 44.36 28.04
CA LEU A 2 -60.25 44.52 27.52
C LEU A 2 -59.89 43.24 26.74
N PHE A 3 -59.63 43.36 25.45
CA PHE A 3 -59.09 42.27 24.62
C PHE A 3 -57.54 42.31 24.68
N GLN A 4 -56.96 41.34 25.32
CA GLN A 4 -55.55 41.14 25.37
C GLN A 4 -55.09 40.33 24.12
N LYS A 5 -54.36 40.96 23.21
CA LYS A 5 -53.78 40.28 22.03
C LYS A 5 -52.47 39.56 22.46
N LEU A 6 -52.49 38.24 22.36
CA LEU A 6 -51.36 37.37 22.58
C LEU A 6 -50.54 37.30 21.28
N CYS A 7 -49.35 37.90 21.25
CA CYS A 7 -48.37 37.71 20.14
C CYS A 7 -47.55 36.47 20.42
N ILE A 8 -47.75 35.41 19.62
CA ILE A 8 -46.92 34.21 19.63
C ILE A 8 -45.78 34.45 18.62
N SER A 9 -44.56 34.67 19.13
CA SER A 9 -43.33 34.73 18.32
C SER A 9 -42.86 33.32 18.04
N ALA A 10 -42.99 32.85 16.82
CA ALA A 10 -42.42 31.59 16.39
C ALA A 10 -40.91 31.80 16.08
N ALA A 11 -40.03 31.27 16.94
CA ALA A 11 -38.61 31.22 16.63
C ALA A 11 -38.32 30.07 15.66
N LEU A 12 -37.96 30.40 14.42
CA LEU A 12 -37.45 29.43 13.44
C LEU A 12 -36.03 29.01 13.83
N LEU A 13 -35.86 27.80 14.35
CA LEU A 13 -34.56 27.19 14.52
C LEU A 13 -34.07 26.75 13.12
N CYS A 14 -33.13 27.50 12.51
CA CYS A 14 -32.36 27.04 11.35
C CYS A 14 -31.36 25.97 11.82
N VAL A 15 -31.71 24.71 11.66
CA VAL A 15 -30.74 23.60 11.76
C VAL A 15 -29.90 23.61 10.49
N THR A 16 -28.70 24.17 10.57
CA THR A 16 -27.69 24.02 9.51
C THR A 16 -27.16 22.59 9.55
N VAL A 17 -27.68 21.74 8.67
CA VAL A 17 -27.07 20.44 8.40
C VAL A 17 -25.77 20.72 7.66
N ALA A 18 -24.64 20.57 8.37
CA ALA A 18 -23.32 20.56 7.74
C ALA A 18 -23.27 19.32 6.83
N VAL A 19 -23.46 19.53 5.53
CA VAL A 19 -23.17 18.51 4.52
C VAL A 19 -21.65 18.31 4.58
N ALA A 20 -21.21 17.20 5.17
CA ALA A 20 -19.81 16.80 5.07
C ALA A 20 -19.48 16.71 3.57
N ALA A 21 -18.53 17.53 3.11
CA ALA A 21 -18.06 17.47 1.75
C ALA A 21 -17.59 16.05 1.47
N GLN A 22 -18.23 15.37 0.51
CA GLN A 22 -17.89 14.02 0.14
C GLN A 22 -16.44 14.03 -0.36
N SER A 23 -15.57 13.27 0.29
CA SER A 23 -14.14 13.21 -0.03
C SER A 23 -13.96 12.74 -1.48
N GLU A 24 -13.14 13.45 -2.25
CA GLU A 24 -12.86 13.09 -3.64
C GLU A 24 -12.06 11.78 -3.70
N PHE A 25 -12.46 10.87 -4.59
CA PHE A 25 -11.77 9.58 -4.79
C PHE A 25 -10.31 9.80 -5.20
N PRO A 26 -9.34 9.26 -4.47
CA PRO A 26 -7.91 9.45 -4.76
C PRO A 26 -7.47 8.55 -5.94
N ALA A 27 -7.94 8.82 -7.15
CA ALA A 27 -7.71 8.00 -8.34
C ALA A 27 -6.22 7.72 -8.61
N TRP A 28 -5.34 8.66 -8.28
CA TRP A 28 -3.90 8.52 -8.43
C TRP A 28 -3.30 7.38 -7.58
N ALA A 29 -3.93 7.04 -6.45
CA ALA A 29 -3.51 5.94 -5.59
C ALA A 29 -3.97 4.56 -6.10
N TYR A 30 -4.87 4.53 -7.08
CA TYR A 30 -5.46 3.33 -7.67
C TYR A 30 -5.19 3.23 -9.18
N PRO A 31 -3.93 3.23 -9.61
CA PRO A 31 -3.63 3.17 -11.04
C PRO A 31 -4.24 1.90 -11.65
N LEU A 32 -4.90 2.08 -12.79
CA LEU A 32 -5.37 0.99 -13.63
C LEU A 32 -4.40 0.80 -14.76
N THR A 33 -4.00 -0.43 -14.98
CA THR A 33 -3.21 -0.83 -16.14
C THR A 33 -4.16 -1.42 -17.18
N PRO A 34 -4.49 -0.71 -18.26
CA PRO A 34 -5.52 -1.14 -19.21
C PRO A 34 -5.16 -2.43 -19.92
N GLN A 35 -3.90 -2.60 -20.28
CA GLN A 35 -3.39 -3.82 -20.92
C GLN A 35 -1.91 -4.01 -20.55
N ALA A 36 -1.53 -5.24 -20.20
CA ALA A 36 -0.12 -5.58 -20.14
C ALA A 36 0.44 -5.54 -21.58
N PRO A 37 1.53 -4.78 -21.83
CA PRO A 37 2.16 -4.81 -23.13
C PRO A 37 2.64 -6.23 -23.43
N LYS A 38 2.59 -6.63 -24.71
CA LYS A 38 3.26 -7.87 -25.14
C LYS A 38 4.74 -7.70 -24.91
N LEU A 39 5.27 -8.46 -23.97
CA LEU A 39 6.71 -8.57 -23.79
C LEU A 39 7.25 -9.46 -24.91
N GLU A 40 8.02 -8.86 -25.82
CA GLU A 40 8.93 -9.65 -26.66
C GLU A 40 10.07 -10.12 -25.75
N MET A 41 9.94 -11.35 -25.26
CA MET A 41 10.95 -11.94 -24.40
C MET A 41 12.00 -12.61 -25.27
N GLU A 42 13.23 -12.13 -25.18
CA GLU A 42 14.39 -12.87 -25.68
C GLU A 42 14.50 -14.18 -24.88
N GLN A 43 14.11 -15.28 -25.50
CA GLN A 43 14.13 -16.58 -24.84
C GLN A 43 15.58 -17.05 -24.64
N GLY A 44 15.85 -17.57 -23.43
CA GLY A 44 17.14 -18.20 -23.11
C GLY A 44 18.27 -17.23 -22.73
N VAL A 45 18.11 -15.92 -22.86
CA VAL A 45 19.12 -14.94 -22.45
C VAL A 45 19.21 -14.85 -20.94
N ILE A 46 20.40 -15.11 -20.39
CA ILE A 46 20.67 -14.99 -18.97
C ILE A 46 20.78 -13.52 -18.59
N GLN A 47 19.91 -13.12 -17.68
CA GLN A 47 19.93 -11.81 -17.02
C GLN A 47 20.77 -11.84 -15.76
N LYS A 48 21.28 -10.69 -15.35
CA LYS A 48 21.98 -10.45 -14.08
C LYS A 48 21.53 -9.15 -13.47
N VAL A 49 21.67 -9.03 -12.16
CA VAL A 49 21.41 -7.79 -11.41
C VAL A 49 22.66 -7.38 -10.66
N PRO A 50 22.86 -6.08 -10.36
CA PRO A 50 24.01 -5.61 -9.60
C PRO A 50 24.13 -6.28 -8.23
N GLY A 51 25.35 -6.74 -7.90
CA GLY A 51 25.65 -7.37 -6.61
C GLY A 51 25.06 -8.77 -6.44
N SER A 52 24.82 -9.47 -7.56
CA SER A 52 24.40 -10.88 -7.57
C SER A 52 25.25 -11.69 -8.56
N ASP A 53 25.62 -12.90 -8.14
CA ASP A 53 26.27 -13.89 -9.01
C ASP A 53 25.23 -14.82 -9.69
N VAL A 54 23.97 -14.72 -9.29
CA VAL A 54 22.87 -15.51 -9.84
C VAL A 54 22.59 -15.06 -11.28
N GLY A 55 22.32 -16.03 -12.16
CA GLY A 55 21.90 -15.79 -13.54
C GLY A 55 20.55 -16.46 -13.78
N LEU A 56 19.53 -15.70 -14.21
CA LEU A 56 18.19 -16.20 -14.49
C LEU A 56 17.72 -15.70 -15.87
N THR A 57 16.90 -16.47 -16.55
CA THR A 57 16.16 -15.99 -17.72
C THR A 57 14.93 -15.17 -17.28
N ILE A 58 14.40 -14.33 -18.17
CA ILE A 58 13.15 -13.60 -17.88
C ILE A 58 11.98 -14.57 -17.60
N SER A 59 11.93 -15.71 -18.29
CA SER A 59 10.92 -16.73 -18.01
C SER A 59 10.99 -17.26 -16.58
N GLN A 60 12.21 -17.44 -16.04
CA GLN A 60 12.41 -17.84 -14.65
C GLN A 60 12.04 -16.74 -13.67
N THR A 61 12.36 -15.49 -13.98
CA THR A 61 12.01 -14.37 -13.07
C THR A 61 10.50 -14.12 -13.00
N LEU A 62 9.75 -14.49 -14.02
CA LEU A 62 8.29 -14.34 -14.09
C LEU A 62 7.53 -15.60 -13.68
N ASP A 63 8.21 -16.64 -13.22
CA ASP A 63 7.54 -17.84 -12.72
C ASP A 63 6.89 -17.58 -11.35
N ARG A 64 5.57 -17.72 -11.31
CA ARG A 64 4.75 -17.50 -10.11
C ARG A 64 4.92 -18.61 -9.07
N PHE A 65 5.53 -19.73 -9.45
CA PHE A 65 5.69 -20.93 -8.64
C PHE A 65 7.15 -21.24 -8.29
N ALA A 66 8.10 -20.40 -8.74
CA ALA A 66 9.50 -20.47 -8.37
C ALA A 66 10.06 -19.05 -8.44
N VAL A 67 10.27 -18.39 -7.29
CA VAL A 67 10.63 -16.98 -7.28
C VAL A 67 12.08 -16.74 -7.67
N ALA A 68 12.31 -15.61 -8.35
CA ALA A 68 13.65 -15.10 -8.57
C ALA A 68 14.29 -14.68 -7.25
N ASP A 69 15.32 -15.39 -6.82
CA ASP A 69 16.12 -15.05 -5.65
C ASP A 69 17.52 -14.63 -6.09
N TRP A 70 17.68 -13.34 -6.30
CA TRP A 70 18.94 -12.74 -6.72
C TRP A 70 19.95 -12.60 -5.58
N HIS A 71 19.47 -12.51 -4.34
CA HIS A 71 20.28 -12.13 -3.18
C HIS A 71 19.96 -13.04 -1.98
N PRO A 72 20.28 -14.34 -2.07
CA PRO A 72 19.93 -15.32 -1.03
C PRO A 72 20.59 -15.05 0.34
N SER A 73 21.62 -14.19 0.37
CA SER A 73 22.23 -13.74 1.63
C SER A 73 21.46 -12.65 2.38
N ASP A 74 20.45 -12.03 1.74
CA ASP A 74 19.70 -10.92 2.34
C ASP A 74 18.56 -11.37 3.25
N HIS A 75 18.28 -12.67 3.32
CA HIS A 75 17.19 -13.26 4.09
C HIS A 75 17.50 -14.71 4.51
N PRO A 76 16.82 -15.25 5.54
CA PRO A 76 16.94 -16.65 5.92
C PRO A 76 16.34 -17.58 4.86
N ALA A 77 16.56 -18.89 5.01
CA ALA A 77 15.95 -19.87 4.13
C ALA A 77 14.42 -19.72 4.07
N MET A 78 13.89 -19.64 2.87
CA MET A 78 12.46 -19.48 2.62
C MET A 78 11.71 -20.82 2.76
N PRO A 79 10.56 -20.89 3.44
CA PRO A 79 9.68 -22.05 3.36
C PRO A 79 9.11 -22.19 1.94
N LEU A 80 8.68 -23.40 1.56
CA LEU A 80 8.17 -23.69 0.21
C LEU A 80 7.01 -22.77 -0.20
N SER A 81 6.11 -22.43 0.70
CA SER A 81 5.02 -21.49 0.39
C SER A 81 5.49 -20.07 0.06
N VAL A 82 6.72 -19.72 0.41
CA VAL A 82 7.33 -18.42 0.10
C VAL A 82 8.16 -18.48 -1.17
N SER A 83 9.06 -19.46 -1.30
CA SER A 83 9.97 -19.61 -2.43
C SER A 83 9.31 -20.25 -3.65
N ASN A 84 8.44 -21.21 -3.42
CA ASN A 84 7.75 -21.97 -4.44
C ASN A 84 6.25 -21.96 -4.14
N GLY A 85 5.44 -21.84 -5.16
CA GLY A 85 4.01 -22.01 -5.01
C GLY A 85 3.59 -23.48 -5.14
N ARG A 86 2.31 -23.73 -4.90
CA ARG A 86 1.67 -25.02 -5.17
C ARG A 86 0.67 -24.86 -6.32
N LYS A 87 1.04 -25.43 -7.48
CA LYS A 87 0.19 -25.39 -8.69
C LYS A 87 -1.18 -26.06 -8.41
N PRO A 88 -2.26 -25.57 -9.07
CA PRO A 88 -2.25 -24.50 -10.07
C PRO A 88 -2.45 -23.09 -9.46
N ASP A 89 -2.92 -22.94 -8.21
CA ASP A 89 -3.55 -21.70 -7.74
C ASP A 89 -2.81 -21.01 -6.60
N ALA A 90 -2.04 -21.75 -5.76
CA ALA A 90 -1.29 -21.16 -4.66
C ALA A 90 0.09 -20.67 -5.16
N TRP A 91 0.18 -19.40 -5.57
CA TRP A 91 1.44 -18.81 -6.00
C TRP A 91 2.41 -18.64 -4.84
N ALA A 92 3.70 -18.66 -5.16
CA ALA A 92 4.73 -18.33 -4.19
C ALA A 92 4.54 -16.93 -3.61
N CYS A 93 4.50 -16.81 -2.27
CA CYS A 93 4.23 -15.52 -1.62
C CYS A 93 5.26 -14.45 -1.99
N ALA A 94 6.55 -14.84 -2.12
CA ALA A 94 7.61 -13.91 -2.49
C ALA A 94 7.57 -13.46 -3.95
N TYR A 95 6.76 -14.06 -4.82
CA TYR A 95 6.55 -13.54 -6.17
C TYR A 95 6.05 -12.10 -6.16
N CYS A 96 5.08 -11.79 -5.29
CA CYS A 96 4.52 -10.45 -5.12
C CYS A 96 5.20 -9.67 -3.98
N HIS A 97 5.54 -10.35 -2.87
CA HIS A 97 6.04 -9.70 -1.65
C HIS A 97 7.57 -9.66 -1.57
N ARG A 98 8.27 -10.23 -2.53
CA ARG A 98 9.74 -10.39 -2.63
C ARG A 98 10.33 -11.29 -1.54
N PRO A 99 11.50 -11.93 -1.78
CA PRO A 99 12.17 -12.75 -0.77
C PRO A 99 12.45 -11.99 0.54
N THR A 100 12.82 -10.72 0.46
CA THR A 100 13.08 -9.86 1.62
C THR A 100 11.81 -9.30 2.29
N GLY A 101 10.63 -9.63 1.80
CA GLY A 101 9.37 -9.07 2.30
C GLY A 101 9.18 -7.58 2.01
N SER A 102 10.00 -6.97 1.13
CA SER A 102 9.93 -5.54 0.81
C SER A 102 8.63 -5.14 0.08
N GLY A 103 8.00 -6.08 -0.62
CA GLY A 103 6.79 -5.82 -1.40
C GLY A 103 7.04 -4.93 -2.62
N GLY A 104 6.17 -3.97 -2.84
CA GLY A 104 6.25 -3.01 -3.95
C GLY A 104 5.10 -2.01 -3.91
N LEU A 105 4.92 -1.24 -4.97
CA LEU A 105 3.88 -0.21 -5.06
C LEU A 105 2.47 -0.78 -4.91
N GLU A 106 2.25 -1.98 -5.42
CA GLU A 106 0.94 -2.65 -5.46
C GLU A 106 0.79 -3.74 -4.39
N ASN A 107 1.90 -4.21 -3.84
CA ASN A 107 1.95 -5.29 -2.88
C ASN A 107 2.55 -4.80 -1.56
N ALA A 108 1.87 -5.12 -0.46
CA ALA A 108 2.33 -4.71 0.86
C ALA A 108 3.75 -5.22 1.15
N SER A 109 4.57 -4.38 1.76
CA SER A 109 5.75 -4.84 2.48
C SER A 109 5.28 -5.65 3.69
N LEU A 110 5.78 -6.90 3.83
CA LEU A 110 5.41 -7.82 4.90
C LEU A 110 6.50 -7.97 5.96
N ALA A 111 7.73 -7.58 5.66
CA ALA A 111 8.86 -7.68 6.60
C ALA A 111 8.53 -7.05 7.96
N GLY A 112 8.71 -7.82 9.03
CA GLY A 112 8.50 -7.39 10.40
C GLY A 112 7.04 -7.16 10.82
N LEU A 113 6.06 -7.47 9.97
CA LEU A 113 4.66 -7.44 10.38
C LEU A 113 4.35 -8.62 11.30
N PRO A 114 3.47 -8.47 12.31
CA PRO A 114 3.07 -9.57 13.17
C PRO A 114 2.51 -10.76 12.36
N ALA A 115 2.93 -11.97 12.69
CA ALA A 115 2.51 -13.18 11.97
C ALA A 115 0.99 -13.37 11.97
N ASP A 116 0.35 -13.18 13.13
CA ASP A 116 -1.12 -13.28 13.25
C ASP A 116 -1.85 -12.22 12.44
N TYR A 117 -1.29 -11.01 12.34
CA TYR A 117 -1.82 -9.98 11.46
C TYR A 117 -1.77 -10.43 9.99
N ILE A 118 -0.63 -11.00 9.53
CA ILE A 118 -0.49 -11.50 8.16
C ILE A 118 -1.53 -12.61 7.90
N VAL A 119 -1.64 -13.59 8.80
CA VAL A 119 -2.62 -14.67 8.71
C VAL A 119 -4.04 -14.12 8.60
N GLN A 120 -4.41 -13.19 9.49
CA GLN A 120 -5.74 -12.60 9.47
C GLN A 120 -6.03 -11.85 8.17
N GLN A 121 -5.04 -11.11 7.63
CA GLN A 121 -5.25 -10.37 6.38
C GLN A 121 -5.48 -11.29 5.17
N VAL A 122 -4.81 -12.43 5.09
CA VAL A 122 -5.06 -13.43 4.03
C VAL A 122 -6.44 -14.05 4.18
N LYS A 123 -6.85 -14.41 5.39
CA LYS A 123 -8.21 -14.94 5.68
C LYS A 123 -9.30 -13.90 5.37
N ASP A 124 -9.07 -12.63 5.68
CA ASP A 124 -9.98 -11.53 5.35
C ASP A 124 -10.12 -11.33 3.83
N ILE A 125 -9.05 -11.51 3.05
CA ILE A 125 -9.11 -11.47 1.59
C ILE A 125 -9.87 -12.69 1.05
N ALA A 126 -9.57 -13.89 1.54
CA ALA A 126 -10.21 -15.12 1.09
C ALA A 126 -11.73 -15.12 1.31
N SER A 127 -12.19 -14.53 2.41
CA SER A 127 -13.61 -14.38 2.76
C SER A 127 -14.29 -13.16 2.14
N GLY A 128 -13.52 -12.25 1.51
CA GLY A 128 -14.04 -11.03 0.88
C GLY A 128 -14.29 -9.86 1.83
N VAL A 129 -14.07 -10.00 3.16
CA VAL A 129 -14.22 -8.87 4.10
C VAL A 129 -13.10 -7.84 3.98
N ARG A 130 -11.96 -8.22 3.37
CA ARG A 130 -10.93 -7.31 2.90
C ARG A 130 -10.95 -7.24 1.38
N ASN A 131 -11.58 -6.21 0.89
CA ASN A 131 -11.72 -5.89 -0.54
C ASN A 131 -11.02 -4.54 -0.82
N THR A 132 -11.26 -3.96 -1.98
CA THR A 132 -10.78 -2.63 -2.37
C THR A 132 -11.92 -1.82 -2.99
N ALA A 133 -11.87 -0.50 -2.84
CA ALA A 133 -12.84 0.42 -3.43
C ALA A 133 -12.83 0.39 -4.97
N LEU A 134 -11.77 -0.16 -5.59
CA LEU A 134 -11.67 -0.36 -7.04
C LEU A 134 -11.44 -1.85 -7.37
N PRO A 135 -12.50 -2.69 -7.41
CA PRO A 135 -12.37 -4.15 -7.52
C PRO A 135 -11.69 -4.67 -8.79
N LYS A 136 -11.66 -3.86 -9.85
CA LYS A 136 -11.08 -4.27 -11.16
C LYS A 136 -9.53 -4.22 -11.19
N ARG A 137 -8.87 -3.84 -10.11
CA ARG A 137 -7.40 -3.81 -10.07
C ARG A 137 -6.81 -5.22 -10.07
N ILE A 138 -5.87 -5.45 -10.99
CA ILE A 138 -5.21 -6.77 -11.18
C ILE A 138 -4.64 -7.35 -9.88
N PRO A 139 -3.86 -6.60 -9.05
CA PRO A 139 -3.32 -7.17 -7.81
C PRO A 139 -4.39 -7.69 -6.85
N HIS A 140 -5.56 -7.04 -6.82
CA HIS A 140 -6.66 -7.49 -5.99
C HIS A 140 -7.34 -8.73 -6.55
N ILE A 141 -7.65 -8.73 -7.85
CA ILE A 141 -8.27 -9.88 -8.53
C ILE A 141 -7.42 -11.15 -8.37
N SER A 142 -6.09 -11.02 -8.48
CA SER A 142 -5.17 -12.15 -8.34
C SER A 142 -5.08 -12.67 -6.91
N LYS A 143 -5.20 -11.80 -5.89
CA LYS A 143 -5.05 -12.20 -4.48
C LYS A 143 -6.18 -13.07 -3.97
N ILE A 144 -7.40 -12.91 -4.45
CA ILE A 144 -8.56 -13.66 -3.96
C ILE A 144 -8.37 -15.17 -4.17
N PRO A 145 -8.17 -15.69 -5.41
CA PRO A 145 -7.98 -17.11 -5.62
C PRO A 145 -6.74 -17.66 -4.91
N ILE A 146 -5.63 -16.91 -4.87
CA ILE A 146 -4.43 -17.32 -4.14
C ILE A 146 -4.73 -17.49 -2.66
N SER A 147 -5.43 -16.52 -2.04
CA SER A 147 -5.78 -16.55 -0.62
C SER A 147 -6.75 -17.68 -0.27
N GLN A 148 -7.57 -18.12 -1.21
CA GLN A 148 -8.49 -19.25 -1.05
C GLN A 148 -7.80 -20.60 -1.25
N ALA A 149 -6.74 -20.65 -2.07
CA ALA A 149 -6.01 -21.87 -2.39
C ALA A 149 -4.95 -22.24 -1.34
N VAL A 150 -4.39 -21.28 -0.61
CA VAL A 150 -3.34 -21.53 0.37
C VAL A 150 -3.90 -22.27 1.60
N THR A 151 -3.18 -23.30 2.05
CA THR A 151 -3.55 -24.03 3.27
C THR A 151 -3.16 -23.25 4.53
N ASP A 152 -3.74 -23.59 5.68
CA ASP A 152 -3.41 -22.97 6.97
C ASP A 152 -1.92 -23.14 7.32
N ASP A 153 -1.32 -24.30 7.03
CA ASP A 153 0.10 -24.58 7.31
C ASP A 153 1.02 -23.75 6.40
N GLU A 154 0.71 -23.69 5.09
CA GLU A 154 1.42 -22.85 4.13
C GLU A 154 1.37 -21.38 4.55
N LEU A 155 0.20 -20.90 4.96
CA LEU A 155 -0.02 -19.53 5.41
C LEU A 155 0.74 -19.21 6.70
N ARG A 156 0.70 -20.09 7.70
CA ARG A 156 1.43 -19.91 8.96
C ARG A 156 2.95 -19.89 8.73
N ALA A 157 3.46 -20.79 7.90
CA ALA A 157 4.88 -20.85 7.56
C ALA A 157 5.34 -19.55 6.85
N ALA A 158 4.56 -19.06 5.89
CA ALA A 158 4.84 -17.80 5.21
C ALA A 158 4.74 -16.59 6.16
N ALA A 159 3.73 -16.55 7.04
CA ALA A 159 3.56 -15.48 8.00
C ALA A 159 4.70 -15.42 9.02
N ALA A 160 5.14 -16.56 9.54
CA ALA A 160 6.30 -16.67 10.44
C ALA A 160 7.58 -16.18 9.76
N TYR A 161 7.80 -16.58 8.50
CA TYR A 161 8.93 -16.15 7.71
C TYR A 161 8.97 -14.63 7.55
N PHE A 162 7.92 -14.00 7.01
CA PHE A 162 7.89 -12.56 6.80
C PHE A 162 7.95 -11.76 8.09
N SER A 163 7.36 -12.28 9.17
CA SER A 163 7.42 -11.66 10.49
C SER A 163 8.84 -11.63 11.07
N SER A 164 9.68 -12.62 10.75
CA SER A 164 11.07 -12.69 11.21
C SER A 164 12.03 -11.74 10.47
N LEU A 165 11.62 -11.21 9.32
CA LEU A 165 12.45 -10.34 8.49
C LEU A 165 12.57 -8.93 9.09
N LYS A 166 13.73 -8.31 8.93
CA LYS A 166 13.92 -6.89 9.27
C LYS A 166 13.39 -6.00 8.14
N PRO A 167 12.50 -5.04 8.43
CA PRO A 167 12.07 -4.07 7.45
C PRO A 167 13.26 -3.27 6.90
N GLN A 168 13.25 -3.01 5.60
CA GLN A 168 14.29 -2.24 4.91
C GLN A 168 13.74 -0.89 4.44
N GLN A 169 14.61 0.14 4.43
CA GLN A 169 14.25 1.46 3.87
C GLN A 169 14.22 1.38 2.35
N MET A 170 13.02 1.25 1.79
CA MET A 170 12.81 1.11 0.35
C MET A 170 12.37 2.41 -0.33
N LEU A 171 12.02 3.45 0.43
CA LEU A 171 11.48 4.70 -0.11
C LEU A 171 12.50 5.83 -0.09
N ILE A 172 12.52 6.59 -1.19
CA ILE A 172 13.19 7.88 -1.33
C ILE A 172 12.09 8.92 -1.55
N VAL A 173 11.81 9.72 -0.52
CA VAL A 173 10.74 10.73 -0.57
C VAL A 173 11.32 12.07 -1.03
N LYS A 174 10.68 12.69 -2.01
CA LYS A 174 11.04 14.01 -2.56
C LYS A 174 9.82 14.93 -2.47
N GLU A 175 9.93 16.01 -1.70
CA GLU A 175 8.87 17.00 -1.57
C GLU A 175 9.08 18.13 -2.59
N GLY A 176 8.00 18.56 -3.26
CA GLY A 176 8.08 19.61 -4.28
C GLY A 176 6.75 19.87 -4.98
N ASP A 177 6.73 20.92 -5.82
CA ASP A 177 5.53 21.31 -6.60
C ASP A 177 5.51 20.68 -7.98
N MET A 178 6.66 20.18 -8.44
CA MET A 178 6.85 19.50 -9.71
C MET A 178 7.31 18.07 -9.49
N ALA A 179 6.92 17.18 -10.39
CA ALA A 179 7.37 15.79 -10.39
C ALA A 179 7.57 15.30 -11.83
N PRO A 180 8.32 14.21 -12.04
CA PRO A 180 8.46 13.64 -13.37
C PRO A 180 7.11 13.25 -13.95
N LYS A 181 6.90 13.62 -15.21
CA LYS A 181 5.79 13.06 -15.99
C LYS A 181 5.99 11.55 -16.14
N LEU A 182 4.93 10.79 -15.86
CA LEU A 182 4.99 9.35 -15.94
C LEU A 182 4.40 8.82 -17.24
N GLN A 183 4.97 7.71 -17.71
CA GLN A 183 4.44 6.87 -18.77
C GLN A 183 4.25 5.46 -18.26
N GLN A 184 3.26 4.76 -18.78
CA GLN A 184 3.13 3.33 -18.53
C GLN A 184 4.21 2.57 -19.30
N ARG A 185 4.96 1.73 -18.59
CA ARG A 185 5.96 0.82 -19.19
C ARG A 185 5.36 -0.56 -19.37
N LEU A 186 5.37 -1.36 -18.33
CA LEU A 186 4.78 -2.68 -18.29
C LEU A 186 3.49 -2.65 -17.45
N PHE A 187 3.57 -3.10 -16.23
CA PHE A 187 2.45 -3.06 -15.28
C PHE A 187 2.44 -1.79 -14.42
N PHE A 188 3.55 -1.03 -14.44
CA PHE A 188 3.74 0.15 -13.62
C PHE A 188 4.05 1.38 -14.48
N PHE A 189 4.15 2.50 -13.79
CA PHE A 189 4.52 3.77 -14.39
C PHE A 189 5.97 4.08 -14.03
N SER A 190 6.69 4.71 -14.96
CA SER A 190 8.01 5.26 -14.74
C SER A 190 8.14 6.61 -15.42
N PRO A 191 9.14 7.44 -15.06
CA PRO A 191 9.39 8.69 -15.75
C PRO A 191 9.50 8.52 -17.27
N THR A 192 9.04 9.54 -18.01
CA THR A 192 9.24 9.61 -19.46
C THR A 192 10.73 9.77 -19.77
N ASP A 193 11.15 9.22 -20.94
CA ASP A 193 12.57 9.22 -21.31
C ASP A 193 13.14 10.59 -21.63
N ASP A 194 12.27 11.56 -21.95
CA ASP A 194 12.62 12.96 -22.21
C ASP A 194 12.86 13.80 -20.95
N GLY A 195 12.66 13.21 -19.76
CA GLY A 195 12.81 13.89 -18.48
C GLY A 195 11.76 14.96 -18.20
N ALA A 196 10.62 14.94 -18.92
CA ALA A 196 9.57 15.93 -18.76
C ALA A 196 9.05 15.97 -17.30
N GLN A 197 8.71 17.18 -16.86
CA GLN A 197 8.15 17.45 -15.54
C GLN A 197 6.72 17.92 -15.67
N GLU A 198 5.90 17.67 -14.64
CA GLU A 198 4.53 18.16 -14.57
C GLU A 198 4.21 18.62 -13.13
N PRO A 199 3.24 19.54 -12.95
CA PRO A 199 2.78 19.91 -11.62
C PRO A 199 2.25 18.71 -10.87
N ILE A 200 2.71 18.52 -9.63
CA ILE A 200 2.29 17.37 -8.82
C ILE A 200 0.83 17.47 -8.38
N GLY A 201 0.32 18.69 -8.13
CA GLY A 201 -1.05 18.91 -7.67
C GLY A 201 -1.36 18.19 -6.35
N LYS A 202 -2.59 17.67 -6.23
CA LYS A 202 -3.07 16.94 -5.04
C LYS A 202 -2.90 15.43 -5.23
N ARG A 203 -1.69 14.97 -5.47
CA ARG A 203 -1.39 13.55 -5.66
C ARG A 203 0.02 13.21 -5.20
N ILE A 204 0.28 11.95 -4.98
CA ILE A 204 1.63 11.41 -4.82
C ILE A 204 1.98 10.66 -6.09
N ILE A 205 3.20 10.86 -6.58
CA ILE A 205 3.74 10.15 -7.75
C ILE A 205 4.81 9.20 -7.24
N GLU A 206 4.58 7.89 -7.40
CA GLU A 206 5.44 6.85 -6.87
C GLU A 206 5.82 5.86 -7.99
N TYR A 207 7.12 5.56 -8.12
CA TYR A 207 7.63 4.66 -9.15
C TYR A 207 8.92 3.95 -8.68
N PRO A 208 9.26 2.77 -9.25
CA PRO A 208 10.53 2.12 -8.95
C PRO A 208 11.70 2.87 -9.63
N GLU A 209 12.86 2.96 -8.96
CA GLU A 209 14.06 3.59 -9.53
C GLU A 209 14.48 2.94 -10.85
N ASP A 210 14.29 1.64 -10.96
CA ASP A 210 14.54 0.84 -12.15
C ASP A 210 13.36 -0.09 -12.42
N TYR A 211 12.49 0.31 -13.35
CA TYR A 211 11.28 -0.44 -13.67
C TYR A 211 11.60 -1.83 -14.22
N ARG A 212 12.66 -1.97 -15.05
CA ARG A 212 13.04 -3.25 -15.65
C ARG A 212 13.49 -4.25 -14.58
N ARG A 213 14.38 -3.82 -13.67
CA ARG A 213 14.83 -4.65 -12.55
C ARG A 213 13.67 -5.01 -11.64
N PHE A 214 12.78 -4.07 -11.37
CA PHE A 214 11.64 -4.31 -10.49
C PHE A 214 10.59 -5.22 -11.11
N GLU A 215 10.13 -4.93 -12.34
CA GLU A 215 8.99 -5.62 -12.95
C GLU A 215 9.37 -6.92 -13.65
N LEU A 216 10.49 -6.91 -14.41
CA LEU A 216 10.90 -8.08 -15.20
C LEU A 216 11.83 -9.01 -14.44
N LEU A 217 12.76 -8.43 -13.67
CA LEU A 217 13.75 -9.23 -12.97
C LEU A 217 13.35 -9.54 -11.53
N HIS A 218 12.31 -8.90 -11.00
CA HIS A 218 11.85 -9.09 -9.62
C HIS A 218 12.94 -8.87 -8.57
N ASP A 219 13.90 -7.98 -8.83
CA ASP A 219 14.98 -7.66 -7.92
C ASP A 219 14.47 -6.95 -6.67
N ALA A 220 14.63 -7.59 -5.51
CA ALA A 220 14.14 -7.11 -4.23
C ALA A 220 14.88 -5.88 -3.69
N ARG A 221 16.05 -5.53 -4.26
CA ARG A 221 16.85 -4.36 -3.84
C ARG A 221 16.46 -3.07 -4.55
N VAL A 222 15.55 -3.10 -5.52
CA VAL A 222 15.08 -1.89 -6.20
C VAL A 222 14.28 -1.03 -5.24
N LYS A 223 14.71 0.21 -5.05
CA LYS A 223 14.01 1.22 -4.25
C LYS A 223 12.91 1.91 -5.07
N PHE A 224 12.09 2.67 -4.37
CA PHE A 224 11.01 3.45 -4.94
C PHE A 224 11.20 4.92 -4.65
N VAL A 225 10.90 5.77 -5.62
CA VAL A 225 10.87 7.22 -5.46
C VAL A 225 9.42 7.66 -5.30
N ALA A 226 9.14 8.42 -4.25
CA ALA A 226 7.84 9.02 -4.00
C ALA A 226 7.95 10.54 -4.00
N HIS A 227 7.37 11.20 -5.00
CA HIS A 227 7.21 12.65 -5.02
C HIS A 227 5.92 13.01 -4.28
N VAL A 228 6.03 13.97 -3.35
CA VAL A 228 4.92 14.45 -2.52
C VAL A 228 4.80 15.96 -2.62
N PRO A 229 3.59 16.55 -2.53
CA PRO A 229 3.41 18.00 -2.64
C PRO A 229 4.13 18.79 -1.53
N SER A 230 4.58 19.99 -1.85
CA SER A 230 5.22 20.91 -0.89
C SER A 230 4.35 21.12 0.35
N GLY A 231 4.95 20.98 1.54
CA GLY A 231 4.31 21.13 2.84
C GLY A 231 3.47 19.94 3.30
N SER A 232 3.32 18.88 2.47
CA SER A 232 2.51 17.70 2.81
C SER A 232 3.11 16.88 3.96
N ILE A 233 4.44 16.78 4.02
CA ILE A 233 5.14 16.06 5.10
C ILE A 233 4.84 16.70 6.46
N LYS A 234 4.95 18.03 6.56
CA LYS A 234 4.69 18.77 7.82
C LYS A 234 3.23 18.69 8.24
N LYS A 235 2.30 18.82 7.28
CA LYS A 235 0.87 18.67 7.55
C LYS A 235 0.56 17.25 8.03
N GLY A 236 1.14 16.23 7.39
CA GLY A 236 0.99 14.84 7.78
C GLY A 236 1.55 14.54 9.17
N GLU A 237 2.71 15.09 9.52
CA GLU A 237 3.26 15.00 10.87
C GLU A 237 2.27 15.52 11.91
N THR A 238 1.69 16.68 11.67
CA THR A 238 0.69 17.29 12.57
C THR A 238 -0.53 16.37 12.73
N LEU A 239 -1.09 15.84 11.62
CA LEU A 239 -2.25 14.94 11.66
C LEU A 239 -1.97 13.62 12.39
N VAL A 240 -0.76 13.09 12.27
CA VAL A 240 -0.38 11.80 12.86
C VAL A 240 -0.07 11.93 14.35
N ARG A 241 0.57 13.03 14.78
CA ARG A 241 1.12 13.20 16.13
C ARG A 241 0.28 14.02 17.06
N ALA A 242 -0.47 15.01 16.58
CA ALA A 242 -1.24 15.89 17.43
C ALA A 242 -2.64 15.32 17.71
N PRO A 243 -2.97 14.98 18.95
CA PRO A 243 -4.35 14.82 19.36
C PRO A 243 -5.05 16.18 19.32
N GLY A 244 -6.27 16.23 18.80
CA GLY A 244 -7.07 17.46 18.73
C GLY A 244 -7.13 18.12 17.35
N GLY A 245 -6.64 17.41 16.30
CA GLY A 245 -6.95 17.73 14.90
C GLY A 245 -8.34 17.20 14.52
N LYS A 246 -8.45 16.69 13.28
CA LYS A 246 -9.71 16.10 12.77
C LYS A 246 -10.08 14.76 13.45
N THR A 247 -9.15 14.11 14.13
CA THR A 247 -9.40 12.84 14.84
C THR A 247 -9.09 12.99 16.34
N GLU A 248 -9.95 12.44 17.19
CA GLU A 248 -9.70 12.40 18.63
C GLU A 248 -8.55 11.45 19.02
N LEU A 249 -8.21 10.53 18.12
CA LEU A 249 -7.21 9.49 18.32
C LEU A 249 -5.98 9.73 17.45
N ALA A 250 -4.82 9.97 18.07
CA ALA A 250 -3.55 9.97 17.36
C ALA A 250 -3.20 8.55 16.86
N CYS A 251 -2.62 8.45 15.66
CA CYS A 251 -2.19 7.18 15.06
C CYS A 251 -1.26 6.39 16.01
N ALA A 252 -0.37 7.12 16.73
CA ALA A 252 0.58 6.56 17.67
C ALA A 252 -0.06 5.83 18.85
N GLY A 253 -1.30 6.15 19.23
CA GLY A 253 -2.02 5.49 20.32
C GLY A 253 -2.24 4.00 20.08
N CYS A 254 -2.44 3.60 18.82
CA CYS A 254 -2.60 2.20 18.42
C CYS A 254 -1.37 1.64 17.73
N HIS A 255 -0.74 2.40 16.82
CA HIS A 255 0.39 1.94 16.02
C HIS A 255 1.76 2.07 16.71
N GLY A 256 1.78 2.42 18.01
CA GLY A 256 2.99 2.62 18.80
C GLY A 256 3.62 4.01 18.62
N ALA A 257 4.37 4.49 19.61
CA ALA A 257 4.94 5.85 19.64
C ALA A 257 5.83 6.18 18.42
N ASN A 258 6.51 5.16 17.88
CA ASN A 258 7.34 5.26 16.66
C ASN A 258 6.62 4.79 15.39
N LEU A 259 5.34 4.46 15.46
CA LEU A 259 4.49 3.99 14.34
C LEU A 259 4.95 2.66 13.72
N ARG A 260 5.76 1.90 14.45
CA ARG A 260 6.30 0.59 14.03
C ARG A 260 5.43 -0.59 14.48
N GLY A 261 4.22 -0.31 14.96
CA GLY A 261 3.28 -1.32 15.42
C GLY A 261 3.35 -1.58 16.93
N LEU A 262 2.34 -2.27 17.44
CA LEU A 262 2.22 -2.68 18.84
C LEU A 262 1.42 -3.99 18.92
N GLY A 263 2.04 -5.08 19.38
CA GLY A 263 1.39 -6.40 19.38
C GLY A 263 0.96 -6.80 17.97
N ASN A 264 -0.32 -7.10 17.77
CA ASN A 264 -0.88 -7.43 16.44
C ASN A 264 -1.29 -6.22 15.58
N ILE A 265 -1.06 -5.00 16.05
CA ILE A 265 -1.31 -3.79 15.27
C ILE A 265 -0.10 -3.54 14.36
N PRO A 266 -0.29 -3.40 13.05
CA PRO A 266 0.82 -3.35 12.10
C PRO A 266 1.63 -2.05 12.18
N SER A 267 2.91 -2.12 11.80
CA SER A 267 3.73 -0.95 11.46
C SER A 267 3.11 -0.19 10.29
N ILE A 268 3.09 1.14 10.39
CA ILE A 268 2.71 2.06 9.31
C ILE A 268 3.87 2.98 8.87
N ALA A 269 4.99 2.99 9.59
CA ALA A 269 6.18 3.75 9.26
C ALA A 269 6.89 3.15 8.02
N GLY A 270 7.42 4.00 7.14
CA GLY A 270 8.22 3.62 5.98
C GLY A 270 7.46 2.84 4.90
N ARG A 271 6.12 2.91 4.88
CA ARG A 271 5.28 2.21 3.91
C ARG A 271 5.05 3.05 2.66
N SER A 272 4.87 2.37 1.52
CA SER A 272 4.47 3.01 0.26
C SER A 272 3.30 3.98 0.49
N PRO A 273 3.44 5.27 0.14
CA PRO A 273 2.39 6.25 0.42
C PRO A 273 1.11 5.98 -0.38
N SER A 274 1.19 5.53 -1.62
CA SER A 274 0.00 5.14 -2.38
C SER A 274 -0.70 3.94 -1.74
N TYR A 275 0.05 2.99 -1.18
CA TYR A 275 -0.52 1.88 -0.41
C TYR A 275 -1.25 2.37 0.85
N ILE A 276 -0.65 3.30 1.62
CA ILE A 276 -1.29 3.86 2.82
C ILE A 276 -2.61 4.54 2.47
N VAL A 277 -2.62 5.41 1.45
CA VAL A 277 -3.86 6.07 1.01
C VAL A 277 -4.93 5.04 0.63
N ARG A 278 -4.58 3.99 -0.12
CA ARG A 278 -5.53 2.91 -0.43
C ARG A 278 -6.09 2.24 0.82
N GLN A 279 -5.27 1.99 1.84
CA GLN A 279 -5.75 1.35 3.07
C GLN A 279 -6.71 2.26 3.84
N LEU A 280 -6.38 3.55 4.00
CA LEU A 280 -7.25 4.51 4.69
C LEU A 280 -8.58 4.68 3.95
N TRP A 281 -8.52 4.82 2.64
CA TRP A 281 -9.72 4.94 1.79
C TRP A 281 -10.56 3.67 1.79
N ASP A 282 -9.96 2.49 1.58
CA ASP A 282 -10.68 1.22 1.57
C ASP A 282 -11.39 0.94 2.91
N ILE A 283 -10.80 1.33 4.05
CA ILE A 283 -11.44 1.23 5.37
C ILE A 283 -12.58 2.23 5.48
N GLN A 284 -12.38 3.49 5.08
CA GLN A 284 -13.40 4.53 5.12
C GLN A 284 -14.62 4.14 4.28
N GLN A 285 -14.42 3.62 3.09
CA GLN A 285 -15.48 3.17 2.17
C GLN A 285 -16.09 1.80 2.57
N GLY A 286 -15.58 1.15 3.61
CA GLY A 286 -16.05 -0.16 4.05
C GLY A 286 -15.64 -1.33 3.15
N ALA A 287 -14.80 -1.09 2.13
CA ALA A 287 -14.25 -2.15 1.29
C ALA A 287 -13.27 -3.04 2.08
N ARG A 288 -12.51 -2.47 3.02
CA ARG A 288 -11.71 -3.20 4.01
C ARG A 288 -12.43 -3.17 5.35
N ASN A 289 -13.08 -4.27 5.71
CA ASN A 289 -14.03 -4.36 6.83
C ASN A 289 -13.79 -5.56 7.76
N GLY A 290 -12.58 -6.13 7.79
CA GLY A 290 -12.20 -7.15 8.77
C GLY A 290 -12.27 -6.62 10.21
N ALA A 291 -12.42 -7.49 11.19
CA ALA A 291 -12.70 -7.13 12.58
C ALA A 291 -11.76 -6.06 13.16
N MET A 292 -10.45 -6.15 12.90
CA MET A 292 -9.48 -5.16 13.36
C MET A 292 -9.51 -3.86 12.54
N ALA A 293 -9.91 -3.91 11.26
CA ALA A 293 -10.03 -2.72 10.43
C ALA A 293 -11.21 -1.82 10.87
N VAL A 294 -12.25 -2.42 11.44
CA VAL A 294 -13.42 -1.67 11.97
C VAL A 294 -12.99 -0.67 13.05
N LEU A 295 -11.96 -0.98 13.84
CA LEU A 295 -11.43 -0.08 14.87
C LEU A 295 -10.83 1.21 14.28
N MET A 296 -10.44 1.20 13.01
CA MET A 296 -9.94 2.37 12.30
C MET A 296 -11.06 3.28 11.76
N LYS A 297 -12.32 2.83 11.70
CA LYS A 297 -13.43 3.61 11.11
C LYS A 297 -13.61 4.99 11.75
N PRO A 298 -13.61 5.17 13.09
CA PRO A 298 -13.73 6.49 13.68
C PRO A 298 -12.62 7.46 13.24
N VAL A 299 -11.40 6.93 13.05
CA VAL A 299 -10.26 7.72 12.60
C VAL A 299 -10.42 8.12 11.12
N VAL A 300 -10.63 7.15 10.23
CA VAL A 300 -10.66 7.43 8.79
C VAL A 300 -11.90 8.22 8.35
N ASN A 301 -13.02 8.13 9.07
CA ASN A 301 -14.25 8.87 8.73
C ASN A 301 -14.09 10.39 8.93
N ALA A 302 -13.14 10.82 9.74
CA ALA A 302 -12.83 12.23 9.96
C ALA A 302 -11.85 12.80 8.91
N LEU A 303 -11.22 11.94 8.10
CA LEU A 303 -10.20 12.34 7.13
C LEU A 303 -10.80 12.59 5.74
N ASP A 304 -10.36 13.63 5.08
CA ASP A 304 -10.54 13.80 3.64
C ASP A 304 -9.35 13.23 2.84
N SER A 305 -9.44 13.21 1.51
CA SER A 305 -8.38 12.67 0.65
C SER A 305 -7.07 13.45 0.74
N ASN A 306 -7.10 14.75 1.04
CA ASN A 306 -5.88 15.54 1.28
C ASN A 306 -5.23 15.17 2.60
N ASP A 307 -6.01 14.91 3.66
CA ASP A 307 -5.47 14.43 4.93
C ASP A 307 -4.79 13.07 4.75
N MET A 308 -5.43 12.14 4.02
CA MET A 308 -4.86 10.83 3.71
C MET A 308 -3.56 10.95 2.92
N LEU A 309 -3.48 11.88 1.95
CA LEU A 309 -2.27 12.19 1.21
C LEU A 309 -1.16 12.71 2.14
N ASN A 310 -1.47 13.70 2.98
CA ASN A 310 -0.50 14.31 3.90
C ASN A 310 0.03 13.27 4.92
N ILE A 311 -0.86 12.48 5.51
CA ILE A 311 -0.51 11.37 6.41
C ILE A 311 0.44 10.39 5.71
N ALA A 312 0.10 9.96 4.49
CA ALA A 312 0.90 9.01 3.73
C ALA A 312 2.28 9.59 3.36
N ALA A 313 2.34 10.87 2.98
CA ALA A 313 3.60 11.56 2.70
C ALA A 313 4.52 11.56 3.93
N TYR A 314 4.00 11.89 5.11
CA TYR A 314 4.78 11.86 6.35
C TYR A 314 5.23 10.45 6.73
N LEU A 315 4.32 9.47 6.73
CA LEU A 315 4.64 8.09 7.10
C LEU A 315 5.72 7.47 6.21
N ALA A 316 5.75 7.85 4.92
CA ALA A 316 6.75 7.38 3.96
C ALA A 316 8.18 7.86 4.29
N THR A 317 8.34 8.98 4.99
CA THR A 317 9.66 9.51 5.41
C THR A 317 10.24 8.79 6.62
N LEU A 318 9.42 8.08 7.37
CA LEU A 318 9.85 7.44 8.61
C LEU A 318 10.66 6.17 8.34
N PRO A 319 11.67 5.86 9.15
CA PRO A 319 12.36 4.57 9.06
C PRO A 319 11.38 3.44 9.45
N PRO A 320 11.31 2.38 8.66
CA PRO A 320 10.36 1.29 8.87
C PRO A 320 10.65 0.45 10.12
#